data_10beb6083e90c4d270b37beb465237f1
#
_entry.id   10beb6083e90c4d270b37beb465237f1
#
_cell.length_a   1.000
_cell.length_b   1.000
_cell.length_c   1.000
_cell.angle_alpha   90.00
_cell.angle_beta   90.00
_cell.angle_gamma   90.00
#
_symmetry.space_group_name_H-M   'P 1'
#
loop_
_entity.id
_entity.type
_entity.pdbx_description
1 polymer ?
#
loop_
_entity_poly.entity_id
_entity_poly.type
_entity_poly.pdbx_seq_one_letter_code
_entity_poly.pdbx_strand_id
1 'polypeptide(L)'
;MHSLQDSAATYGAAAGSSSSDAQTDAYARSLSSSPRAALFSPANMDAWQTGMDRISQLVAEQLDSVQQPFSGITPEALRPAFADLDLETPLENLEAGLEELKSLYLKDAVYFHHPRYIAHLNCPVVLPGVWAESLLGAINSSLDTWDQSAGGTLIEQRLIDWTTERLGLGPTADGIFTSGGTQSNLMALLLARDAVCEKLPNHPGNQTHGLPPEAGRLRVFASGISHFSLQKACALLGLGHNAVIPVAVDERRRMDHEALRDALDNARAEGLIPMAVVATAGTTDFGSIDPLQAIGRECHARGIWFHVDGAYGGGLITSRRHGHWLKGTEMADSVTIDYHKTFFQPVSCSACVVRDRTQLRHVTYHADYLNPELQAREGTPDQVNKSLQTTRRFDALKLWMTLRLMG
;
A
#
# COMPACT_ATOMS: atom_id res chain seq x y z
N MET A 1 14.47 -1.88 59.86
CA MET A 1 15.03 -3.18 60.30
C MET A 1 14.19 -4.29 59.67
N HIS A 2 14.58 -4.82 58.59
CA HIS A 2 14.73 -6.23 58.27
C HIS A 2 15.24 -6.33 56.82
N SER A 3 16.39 -6.93 56.76
CA SER A 3 17.18 -7.23 55.58
C SER A 3 16.48 -8.24 54.66
N LEU A 4 16.56 -8.02 53.33
CA LEU A 4 16.42 -9.07 52.33
C LEU A 4 17.75 -9.20 51.59
N GLN A 5 18.39 -10.30 51.84
CA GLN A 5 19.64 -10.75 51.25
C GLN A 5 19.44 -11.24 49.81
N ASP A 6 20.50 -11.03 49.06
CA ASP A 6 20.80 -11.53 47.72
C ASP A 6 20.51 -13.02 47.51
N SER A 7 19.96 -13.32 46.30
CA SER A 7 20.22 -14.59 45.65
C SER A 7 20.50 -14.36 44.18
N ALA A 8 21.76 -14.16 43.84
CA ALA A 8 22.28 -14.28 42.50
C ALA A 8 22.26 -15.74 42.06
N ALA A 9 21.35 -16.11 41.17
CA ALA A 9 21.40 -17.40 40.48
C ALA A 9 22.28 -17.23 39.23
N THR A 10 23.46 -17.82 39.30
CA THR A 10 24.36 -18.03 38.16
C THR A 10 23.74 -19.01 37.19
N TYR A 11 23.32 -18.51 36.02
CA TYR A 11 23.03 -19.37 34.87
C TYR A 11 24.36 -19.77 34.22
N GLY A 12 24.71 -21.04 34.37
CA GLY A 12 25.84 -21.66 33.69
C GLY A 12 25.61 -21.70 32.19
N ALA A 13 26.58 -21.18 31.45
CA ALA A 13 26.67 -21.34 30.02
C ALA A 13 26.85 -22.81 29.66
N ALA A 14 25.84 -23.47 29.14
CA ALA A 14 25.96 -24.76 28.50
C ALA A 14 26.31 -24.54 27.03
N ALA A 15 27.50 -24.96 26.65
CA ALA A 15 27.96 -25.06 25.28
C ALA A 15 27.06 -26.05 24.50
N GLY A 16 26.20 -25.51 23.62
CA GLY A 16 25.28 -26.23 22.76
C GLY A 16 25.31 -25.74 21.33
N SER A 17 26.50 -25.38 20.77
CA SER A 17 26.59 -24.82 19.41
C SER A 17 26.90 -25.83 18.30
N SER A 18 27.10 -27.11 18.58
CA SER A 18 27.53 -28.08 17.56
C SER A 18 26.42 -28.92 16.90
N SER A 19 25.20 -28.91 17.43
CA SER A 19 24.10 -29.70 16.87
C SER A 19 23.22 -28.92 15.88
N SER A 20 23.10 -27.60 16.03
CA SER A 20 22.31 -26.76 15.12
C SER A 20 22.97 -26.59 13.76
N ASP A 21 24.29 -26.42 13.73
CA ASP A 21 25.05 -26.22 12.50
C ASP A 21 25.05 -27.49 11.62
N ALA A 22 25.17 -28.66 12.23
CA ALA A 22 25.12 -29.93 11.50
C ALA A 22 23.71 -30.27 10.94
N GLN A 23 22.63 -29.83 11.61
CA GLN A 23 21.27 -29.99 11.12
C GLN A 23 20.96 -28.99 9.99
N THR A 24 21.44 -27.75 10.10
CA THR A 24 21.29 -26.70 9.06
C THR A 24 22.02 -27.10 7.80
N ASP A 25 23.23 -27.63 7.91
CA ASP A 25 24.03 -28.15 6.77
C ASP A 25 23.42 -29.38 6.12
N ALA A 26 22.81 -30.28 6.89
CA ALA A 26 22.15 -31.47 6.36
C ALA A 26 20.90 -31.10 5.57
N TYR A 27 20.14 -30.07 6.02
CA TYR A 27 18.95 -29.58 5.33
C TYR A 27 19.27 -28.85 4.02
N ALA A 28 20.27 -27.99 4.01
CA ALA A 28 20.66 -27.25 2.81
C ALA A 28 21.13 -28.16 1.67
N ARG A 29 21.85 -29.25 2.01
CA ARG A 29 22.16 -30.31 1.05
C ARG A 29 20.92 -31.05 0.57
N SER A 30 19.82 -31.09 1.34
CA SER A 30 18.56 -31.72 0.94
C SER A 30 17.74 -30.87 -0.03
N LEU A 31 17.82 -29.53 0.01
CA LEU A 31 17.11 -28.65 -0.92
C LEU A 31 17.57 -28.86 -2.37
N SER A 32 18.88 -29.03 -2.59
CA SER A 32 19.45 -29.27 -3.92
C SER A 32 19.23 -30.70 -4.42
N SER A 33 19.04 -31.68 -3.51
CA SER A 33 18.90 -33.10 -3.84
C SER A 33 17.46 -33.54 -4.14
N SER A 34 16.46 -32.79 -3.65
CA SER A 34 15.04 -33.10 -3.87
C SER A 34 14.18 -31.83 -3.85
N PRO A 35 13.58 -31.42 -4.97
CA PRO A 35 12.67 -30.28 -5.01
C PRO A 35 11.52 -30.38 -3.98
N ARG A 36 11.10 -31.59 -3.59
CA ARG A 36 10.05 -31.80 -2.58
C ARG A 36 10.48 -31.39 -1.17
N ALA A 37 11.78 -31.48 -0.87
CA ALA A 37 12.33 -31.03 0.43
C ALA A 37 12.29 -29.51 0.59
N ALA A 38 12.27 -28.76 -0.52
CA ALA A 38 12.17 -27.31 -0.53
C ALA A 38 10.72 -26.76 -0.44
N LEU A 39 9.70 -27.63 -0.61
CA LEU A 39 8.30 -27.19 -0.52
C LEU A 39 7.91 -26.93 0.93
N PHE A 40 7.27 -25.79 1.17
CA PHE A 40 6.66 -25.50 2.46
C PHE A 40 5.51 -26.49 2.72
N SER A 41 5.71 -27.37 3.71
CA SER A 41 4.77 -28.44 4.02
C SER A 41 4.95 -28.92 5.46
N PRO A 42 3.98 -29.64 6.05
CA PRO A 42 4.13 -30.21 7.40
C PRO A 42 5.37 -31.08 7.60
N ALA A 43 5.88 -31.70 6.53
CA ALA A 43 7.07 -32.53 6.59
C ALA A 43 8.38 -31.73 6.76
N ASN A 44 8.36 -30.42 6.51
CA ASN A 44 9.54 -29.57 6.51
C ASN A 44 9.48 -28.45 7.58
N MET A 45 8.63 -28.62 8.62
CA MET A 45 8.45 -27.59 9.65
C MET A 45 9.70 -27.33 10.49
N ASP A 46 10.48 -28.35 10.80
CA ASP A 46 11.74 -28.18 11.55
C ASP A 46 12.73 -27.31 10.77
N ALA A 47 12.83 -27.54 9.47
CA ALA A 47 13.68 -26.76 8.60
C ALA A 47 13.21 -25.31 8.44
N TRP A 48 11.89 -25.09 8.30
CA TRP A 48 11.32 -23.77 8.28
C TRP A 48 11.61 -23.03 9.58
N GLN A 49 11.42 -23.65 10.72
CA GLN A 49 11.67 -23.05 12.03
C GLN A 49 13.15 -22.69 12.19
N THR A 50 14.05 -23.63 11.89
CA THR A 50 15.51 -23.38 11.93
C THR A 50 15.90 -22.21 11.03
N GLY A 51 15.38 -22.16 9.81
CA GLY A 51 15.62 -21.06 8.87
C GLY A 51 15.12 -19.71 9.39
N MET A 52 13.91 -19.68 9.97
CA MET A 52 13.33 -18.46 10.54
C MET A 52 14.12 -17.98 11.77
N ASP A 53 14.58 -18.88 12.64
CA ASP A 53 15.41 -18.53 13.78
C ASP A 53 16.73 -17.90 13.33
N ARG A 54 17.37 -18.49 12.32
CA ARG A 54 18.62 -17.96 11.76
C ARG A 54 18.43 -16.61 11.07
N ILE A 55 17.35 -16.42 10.29
CA ILE A 55 16.99 -15.12 9.68
C ILE A 55 16.75 -14.07 10.77
N SER A 56 16.02 -14.43 11.83
CA SER A 56 15.76 -13.53 12.96
C SER A 56 17.05 -13.09 13.65
N GLN A 57 17.98 -14.02 13.85
CA GLN A 57 19.29 -13.74 14.41
C GLN A 57 20.10 -12.80 13.50
N LEU A 58 20.16 -13.07 12.19
CA LEU A 58 20.84 -12.21 11.21
C LEU A 58 20.28 -10.78 11.23
N VAL A 59 18.95 -10.64 11.27
CA VAL A 59 18.30 -9.32 11.35
C VAL A 59 18.70 -8.61 12.65
N ALA A 60 18.70 -9.30 13.79
CA ALA A 60 19.10 -8.71 15.06
C ALA A 60 20.57 -8.25 15.04
N GLU A 61 21.48 -9.10 14.58
CA GLU A 61 22.91 -8.78 14.42
C GLU A 61 23.12 -7.56 13.50
N GLN A 62 22.38 -7.53 12.39
CA GLN A 62 22.46 -6.44 11.44
C GLN A 62 21.95 -5.12 12.04
N LEU A 63 20.79 -5.13 12.71
CA LEU A 63 20.23 -3.92 13.34
C LEU A 63 21.13 -3.38 14.44
N ASP A 64 21.80 -4.24 15.22
CA ASP A 64 22.76 -3.85 16.26
C ASP A 64 24.03 -3.21 15.66
N SER A 65 24.43 -3.63 14.46
CA SER A 65 25.64 -3.15 13.79
C SER A 65 25.47 -1.81 13.07
N VAL A 66 24.23 -1.37 12.83
CA VAL A 66 23.91 -0.16 12.03
C VAL A 66 24.36 1.12 12.73
N GLN A 67 25.33 1.83 12.13
CA GLN A 67 25.85 3.09 12.67
C GLN A 67 25.24 4.33 12.02
N GLN A 68 24.62 4.17 10.86
CA GLN A 68 23.99 5.25 10.09
C GLN A 68 22.81 4.69 9.25
N PRO A 69 21.82 5.52 8.90
CA PRO A 69 20.62 5.04 8.21
C PRO A 69 20.86 4.54 6.79
N PHE A 70 21.95 4.93 6.17
CA PHE A 70 22.34 4.51 4.81
C PHE A 70 23.85 4.62 4.64
N SER A 71 24.47 3.66 3.95
CA SER A 71 25.92 3.60 3.74
C SER A 71 26.46 4.71 2.83
N GLY A 72 25.61 5.27 1.96
CA GLY A 72 26.02 6.20 0.91
C GLY A 72 26.58 5.52 -0.33
N ILE A 73 26.43 4.19 -0.47
CA ILE A 73 26.91 3.44 -1.64
C ILE A 73 26.34 4.01 -2.93
N THR A 74 27.18 4.15 -3.96
CA THR A 74 26.74 4.56 -5.29
C THR A 74 26.44 3.36 -6.17
N PRO A 75 25.57 3.52 -7.21
CA PRO A 75 25.30 2.44 -8.16
C PRO A 75 26.56 1.90 -8.83
N GLU A 76 27.53 2.77 -9.14
CA GLU A 76 28.79 2.39 -9.78
C GLU A 76 29.63 1.50 -8.87
N ALA A 77 29.63 1.78 -7.55
CA ALA A 77 30.39 1.00 -6.58
C ALA A 77 29.74 -0.34 -6.28
N LEU A 78 28.38 -0.42 -6.30
CA LEU A 78 27.64 -1.63 -5.97
C LEU A 78 27.47 -2.57 -7.19
N ARG A 79 27.29 -2.03 -8.39
CA ARG A 79 26.99 -2.82 -9.62
C ARG A 79 27.97 -3.98 -9.89
N PRO A 80 29.30 -3.84 -9.68
CA PRO A 80 30.23 -4.97 -9.93
C PRO A 80 29.93 -6.22 -9.09
N ALA A 81 29.37 -6.05 -7.88
CA ALA A 81 29.02 -7.21 -7.04
C ALA A 81 27.92 -8.11 -7.62
N PHE A 82 27.18 -7.60 -8.62
CA PHE A 82 26.10 -8.31 -9.28
C PHE A 82 26.49 -8.86 -10.66
N ALA A 83 27.67 -8.49 -11.19
CA ALA A 83 28.02 -8.76 -12.59
C ALA A 83 28.24 -10.25 -12.88
N ASP A 84 28.80 -10.99 -11.92
CA ASP A 84 29.22 -12.37 -12.09
C ASP A 84 28.37 -13.35 -11.24
N LEU A 85 27.18 -12.91 -10.74
CA LEU A 85 26.28 -13.78 -10.00
C LEU A 85 25.67 -14.86 -10.91
N ASP A 86 25.85 -16.11 -10.55
CA ASP A 86 25.25 -17.25 -11.23
C ASP A 86 23.93 -17.63 -10.54
N LEU A 87 22.81 -17.44 -11.24
CA LEU A 87 21.47 -17.80 -10.74
C LEU A 87 21.06 -19.24 -11.10
N GLU A 88 21.86 -19.96 -11.89
CA GLU A 88 21.56 -21.31 -12.32
C GLU A 88 22.18 -22.37 -11.38
N THR A 89 23.33 -22.06 -10.80
CA THR A 89 23.99 -22.93 -9.82
C THR A 89 23.54 -22.56 -8.40
N PRO A 90 22.89 -23.47 -7.67
CA PRO A 90 22.45 -23.18 -6.31
C PRO A 90 23.63 -22.99 -5.37
N LEU A 91 23.48 -22.10 -4.41
CA LEU A 91 24.44 -21.95 -3.31
C LEU A 91 24.47 -23.22 -2.43
N GLU A 92 25.58 -23.40 -1.72
CA GLU A 92 25.84 -24.62 -0.96
C GLU A 92 24.82 -24.86 0.15
N ASN A 93 24.38 -23.77 0.83
CA ASN A 93 23.50 -23.87 1.98
C ASN A 93 22.83 -22.52 2.32
N LEU A 94 21.93 -22.51 3.32
CA LEU A 94 21.24 -21.31 3.80
C LEU A 94 22.23 -20.22 4.24
N GLU A 95 23.29 -20.58 4.94
CA GLU A 95 24.29 -19.60 5.42
C GLU A 95 24.99 -18.90 4.27
N ALA A 96 25.37 -19.63 3.21
CA ALA A 96 25.93 -19.03 2.00
C ALA A 96 24.95 -18.01 1.36
N GLY A 97 23.65 -18.37 1.33
CA GLY A 97 22.60 -17.44 0.83
C GLY A 97 22.42 -16.21 1.74
N LEU A 98 22.48 -16.38 3.05
CA LEU A 98 22.37 -15.27 4.00
C LEU A 98 23.59 -14.34 3.96
N GLU A 99 24.79 -14.87 3.82
CA GLU A 99 26.02 -14.06 3.65
C GLU A 99 26.03 -13.31 2.32
N GLU A 100 25.54 -13.93 1.24
CA GLU A 100 25.34 -13.23 -0.02
C GLU A 100 24.34 -12.06 0.14
N LEU A 101 23.16 -12.30 0.74
CA LEU A 101 22.17 -11.25 1.00
C LEU A 101 22.70 -10.16 1.94
N LYS A 102 23.50 -10.51 2.93
CA LYS A 102 24.15 -9.54 3.81
C LYS A 102 25.08 -8.62 3.03
N SER A 103 25.89 -9.20 2.14
CA SER A 103 26.83 -8.49 1.29
C SER A 103 26.15 -7.61 0.23
N LEU A 104 25.15 -8.15 -0.47
CA LEU A 104 24.52 -7.49 -1.63
C LEU A 104 23.39 -6.54 -1.24
N TYR A 105 22.74 -6.74 -0.10
CA TYR A 105 21.53 -6.01 0.28
C TYR A 105 21.61 -5.40 1.67
N LEU A 106 21.77 -6.20 2.73
CA LEU A 106 21.60 -5.71 4.09
C LEU A 106 22.64 -4.65 4.48
N LYS A 107 23.89 -4.83 4.06
CA LYS A 107 24.99 -3.87 4.32
C LYS A 107 24.64 -2.45 3.83
N ASP A 108 23.95 -2.33 2.72
CA ASP A 108 23.67 -1.07 2.04
C ASP A 108 22.17 -0.71 2.03
N ALA A 109 21.35 -1.43 2.79
CA ALA A 109 19.93 -1.11 2.96
C ALA A 109 19.72 0.23 3.68
N VAL A 110 18.54 0.84 3.47
CA VAL A 110 18.14 2.04 4.22
C VAL A 110 17.38 1.61 5.47
N TYR A 111 17.91 2.01 6.64
CA TYR A 111 17.38 1.63 7.94
C TYR A 111 16.47 2.71 8.51
N PHE A 112 15.16 2.62 8.25
CA PHE A 112 14.15 3.60 8.64
C PHE A 112 13.97 3.77 10.16
N HIS A 113 14.35 2.78 10.97
CA HIS A 113 14.29 2.84 12.43
C HIS A 113 15.45 3.66 13.04
N HIS A 114 16.50 3.98 12.26
CA HIS A 114 17.69 4.66 12.79
C HIS A 114 17.35 6.12 13.18
N PRO A 115 17.78 6.61 14.37
CA PRO A 115 17.40 7.95 14.87
C PRO A 115 17.79 9.12 13.96
N ARG A 116 18.81 8.95 13.13
CA ARG A 116 19.26 9.98 12.15
C ARG A 116 18.58 9.87 10.78
N TYR A 117 17.61 8.97 10.62
CA TYR A 117 16.84 8.89 9.39
C TYR A 117 15.79 10.01 9.36
N ILE A 118 15.85 10.89 8.36
CA ILE A 118 14.93 12.01 8.16
C ILE A 118 14.54 12.24 6.68
N ALA A 119 14.78 11.28 5.82
CA ALA A 119 14.43 11.34 4.40
C ALA A 119 13.25 10.41 4.07
N HIS A 120 12.57 10.69 2.95
CA HIS A 120 11.43 9.93 2.44
C HIS A 120 10.19 9.93 3.36
N LEU A 121 9.14 9.21 2.97
CA LEU A 121 7.90 9.03 3.75
C LEU A 121 7.78 7.62 4.36
N ASN A 122 8.83 6.82 4.23
CA ASN A 122 8.90 5.49 4.86
C ASN A 122 9.04 5.64 6.38
N CYS A 123 8.41 4.75 7.11
CA CYS A 123 8.41 4.73 8.56
C CYS A 123 9.09 3.47 9.09
N PRO A 124 9.58 3.48 10.34
CA PRO A 124 9.83 2.23 11.06
C PRO A 124 8.56 1.38 11.07
N VAL A 125 8.72 0.06 10.99
CA VAL A 125 7.56 -0.84 11.00
C VAL A 125 7.29 -1.38 12.40
N VAL A 126 6.02 -1.68 12.70
CA VAL A 126 5.63 -2.28 13.98
C VAL A 126 5.76 -3.80 13.95
N LEU A 127 6.13 -4.40 15.08
CA LEU A 127 6.32 -5.85 15.18
C LEU A 127 5.11 -6.68 14.72
N PRO A 128 3.85 -6.33 15.07
CA PRO A 128 2.70 -7.08 14.55
C PRO A 128 2.62 -7.15 13.04
N GLY A 129 3.03 -6.08 12.34
CA GLY A 129 3.11 -6.05 10.88
C GLY A 129 4.17 -7.01 10.34
N VAL A 130 5.34 -7.08 10.99
CA VAL A 130 6.42 -8.01 10.61
C VAL A 130 6.02 -9.46 10.86
N TRP A 131 5.36 -9.75 11.98
CA TRP A 131 4.85 -11.11 12.25
C TRP A 131 3.78 -11.54 11.24
N ALA A 132 2.91 -10.60 10.83
CA ALA A 132 1.94 -10.87 9.78
C ALA A 132 2.60 -11.22 8.44
N GLU A 133 3.75 -10.60 8.10
CA GLU A 133 4.52 -10.93 6.89
C GLU A 133 4.94 -12.40 6.87
N SER A 134 5.38 -12.96 8.01
CA SER A 134 5.75 -14.36 8.11
C SER A 134 4.54 -15.28 7.85
N LEU A 135 3.37 -14.94 8.40
CA LEU A 135 2.13 -15.69 8.13
C LEU A 135 1.71 -15.58 6.66
N LEU A 136 1.80 -14.39 6.07
CA LEU A 136 1.45 -14.15 4.67
C LEU A 136 2.32 -14.98 3.72
N GLY A 137 3.62 -15.05 3.98
CA GLY A 137 4.54 -15.85 3.17
C GLY A 137 4.27 -17.35 3.29
N ALA A 138 3.96 -17.83 4.50
CA ALA A 138 3.73 -19.24 4.78
C ALA A 138 2.39 -19.75 4.21
N ILE A 139 1.29 -19.02 4.41
CA ILE A 139 -0.06 -19.45 3.98
C ILE A 139 -0.32 -19.11 2.52
N ASN A 140 0.25 -18.00 2.04
CA ASN A 140 0.24 -17.56 0.63
C ASN A 140 -1.17 -17.46 0.01
N SER A 141 -2.15 -16.94 0.75
CA SER A 141 -3.51 -16.73 0.26
C SER A 141 -3.56 -15.66 -0.84
N SER A 142 -4.36 -15.88 -1.88
CA SER A 142 -4.74 -14.84 -2.84
C SER A 142 -6.08 -14.21 -2.42
N LEU A 143 -6.12 -12.88 -2.31
CA LEU A 143 -7.35 -12.14 -2.04
C LEU A 143 -8.03 -11.71 -3.34
N ASP A 144 -8.52 -12.67 -4.09
CA ASP A 144 -9.29 -12.45 -5.31
C ASP A 144 -10.74 -12.95 -5.17
N THR A 145 -10.93 -14.25 -4.92
CA THR A 145 -12.24 -14.85 -4.75
C THR A 145 -12.43 -15.44 -3.35
N TRP A 146 -13.69 -15.66 -2.98
CA TRP A 146 -14.07 -16.21 -1.68
C TRP A 146 -13.42 -17.57 -1.38
N ASP A 147 -13.42 -18.46 -2.34
CA ASP A 147 -12.88 -19.81 -2.20
C ASP A 147 -11.37 -19.88 -2.01
N GLN A 148 -10.63 -18.83 -2.41
CA GLN A 148 -9.19 -18.75 -2.22
C GLN A 148 -8.77 -18.04 -0.92
N SER A 149 -9.64 -17.26 -0.28
CA SER A 149 -9.25 -16.45 0.87
C SER A 149 -10.24 -16.42 2.02
N ALA A 150 -11.51 -16.84 1.83
CA ALA A 150 -12.55 -16.92 2.87
C ALA A 150 -12.41 -15.85 3.99
N GLY A 151 -11.91 -16.22 5.17
CA GLY A 151 -11.73 -15.30 6.29
C GLY A 151 -10.84 -14.09 6.00
N GLY A 152 -9.90 -14.20 5.07
CA GLY A 152 -9.08 -13.07 4.60
C GLY A 152 -9.92 -12.00 3.91
N THR A 153 -10.88 -12.39 3.09
CA THR A 153 -11.85 -11.50 2.46
C THR A 153 -12.61 -10.67 3.50
N LEU A 154 -13.12 -11.29 4.56
CA LEU A 154 -13.88 -10.60 5.60
C LEU A 154 -13.00 -9.70 6.48
N ILE A 155 -11.76 -10.10 6.72
CA ILE A 155 -10.77 -9.25 7.41
C ILE A 155 -10.51 -7.99 6.60
N GLU A 156 -10.25 -8.10 5.30
CA GLU A 156 -10.05 -6.93 4.45
C GLU A 156 -11.30 -6.05 4.41
N GLN A 157 -12.48 -6.64 4.22
CA GLN A 157 -13.74 -5.90 4.22
C GLN A 157 -13.95 -5.14 5.53
N ARG A 158 -13.72 -5.77 6.70
CA ARG A 158 -13.87 -5.09 8.00
C ARG A 158 -12.89 -3.93 8.18
N LEU A 159 -11.68 -4.02 7.63
CA LEU A 159 -10.72 -2.92 7.66
C LEU A 159 -11.12 -1.77 6.72
N ILE A 160 -11.70 -2.08 5.57
CA ILE A 160 -12.28 -1.08 4.68
C ILE A 160 -13.46 -0.38 5.38
N ASP A 161 -14.37 -1.13 6.00
CA ASP A 161 -15.48 -0.56 6.78
C ASP A 161 -14.97 0.35 7.89
N TRP A 162 -13.99 -0.10 8.67
CA TRP A 162 -13.36 0.71 9.71
C TRP A 162 -12.75 2.00 9.16
N THR A 163 -12.07 1.92 8.01
CA THR A 163 -11.43 3.08 7.37
C THR A 163 -12.49 4.08 6.90
N THR A 164 -13.53 3.60 6.22
CA THR A 164 -14.61 4.44 5.69
C THR A 164 -15.46 5.08 6.80
N GLU A 165 -15.71 4.35 7.89
CA GLU A 165 -16.34 4.86 9.11
C GLU A 165 -15.52 6.02 9.71
N ARG A 166 -14.18 5.85 9.84
CA ARG A 166 -13.27 6.87 10.36
C ARG A 166 -13.16 8.11 9.48
N LEU A 167 -13.27 7.94 8.18
CA LEU A 167 -13.30 9.04 7.20
C LEU A 167 -14.67 9.71 7.10
N GLY A 168 -15.72 9.13 7.67
CA GLY A 168 -17.08 9.67 7.62
C GLY A 168 -17.74 9.56 6.24
N LEU A 169 -17.35 8.58 5.41
CA LEU A 169 -17.86 8.45 4.03
C LEU A 169 -19.31 7.94 3.95
N GLY A 170 -19.86 7.44 5.05
CA GLY A 170 -21.25 7.00 5.11
C GLY A 170 -21.47 5.50 4.82
N PRO A 171 -22.72 5.02 4.90
CA PRO A 171 -23.02 3.59 4.91
C PRO A 171 -22.96 2.90 3.53
N THR A 172 -22.90 3.67 2.45
CA THR A 172 -22.76 3.15 1.08
C THR A 172 -21.30 3.02 0.65
N ALA A 173 -20.36 3.43 1.50
CA ALA A 173 -18.94 3.38 1.22
C ALA A 173 -18.42 1.94 1.11
N ASP A 174 -17.36 1.78 0.33
CA ASP A 174 -16.60 0.53 0.19
C ASP A 174 -15.19 0.85 -0.30
N GLY A 175 -14.38 -0.16 -0.59
CA GLY A 175 -13.04 0.01 -1.11
C GLY A 175 -12.30 -1.29 -1.26
N ILE A 176 -11.02 -1.18 -1.54
CA ILE A 176 -10.12 -2.30 -1.80
C ILE A 176 -8.71 -1.95 -1.33
N PHE A 177 -7.99 -2.93 -0.78
CA PHE A 177 -6.56 -2.77 -0.56
C PHE A 177 -5.79 -2.75 -1.88
N THR A 178 -4.74 -1.94 -1.92
CA THR A 178 -3.88 -1.72 -3.10
C THR A 178 -2.41 -1.83 -2.70
N SER A 179 -1.53 -1.90 -3.69
CA SER A 179 -0.08 -1.97 -3.45
C SER A 179 0.55 -0.63 -3.03
N GLY A 180 -0.14 0.49 -3.21
CA GLY A 180 0.39 1.82 -2.88
C GLY A 180 -0.47 2.95 -3.42
N GLY A 181 -0.24 4.17 -2.93
CA GLY A 181 -0.98 5.37 -3.30
C GLY A 181 -1.05 5.63 -4.81
N THR A 182 -0.02 5.26 -5.56
CA THR A 182 -0.04 5.39 -7.03
C THR A 182 -1.14 4.52 -7.66
N GLN A 183 -1.31 3.28 -7.22
CA GLN A 183 -2.38 2.40 -7.69
C GLN A 183 -3.75 2.89 -7.22
N SER A 184 -3.84 3.37 -5.98
CA SER A 184 -5.07 3.94 -5.44
C SER A 184 -5.52 5.18 -6.22
N ASN A 185 -4.60 6.10 -6.52
CA ASN A 185 -4.89 7.30 -7.31
C ASN A 185 -5.26 6.94 -8.76
N LEU A 186 -4.59 5.94 -9.37
CA LEU A 186 -4.97 5.44 -10.69
C LEU A 186 -6.40 4.90 -10.69
N MET A 187 -6.75 4.09 -9.70
CA MET A 187 -8.10 3.53 -9.56
C MET A 187 -9.14 4.64 -9.36
N ALA A 188 -8.89 5.59 -8.46
CA ALA A 188 -9.78 6.71 -8.21
C ALA A 188 -10.05 7.55 -9.47
N LEU A 189 -9.01 7.84 -10.26
CA LEU A 189 -9.15 8.60 -11.50
C LEU A 189 -9.81 7.78 -12.63
N LEU A 190 -9.64 6.44 -12.64
CA LEU A 190 -10.40 5.55 -13.52
C LEU A 190 -11.90 5.64 -13.23
N LEU A 191 -12.26 5.50 -11.94
CA LEU A 191 -13.66 5.61 -11.51
C LEU A 191 -14.26 6.98 -11.85
N ALA A 192 -13.51 8.05 -11.58
CA ALA A 192 -13.93 9.42 -11.93
C ALA A 192 -14.15 9.60 -13.43
N ARG A 193 -13.22 9.09 -14.25
CA ARG A 193 -13.32 9.15 -15.72
C ARG A 193 -14.58 8.44 -16.21
N ASP A 194 -14.80 7.22 -15.76
CA ASP A 194 -15.89 6.40 -16.24
C ASP A 194 -17.25 6.94 -15.74
N ALA A 195 -17.32 7.42 -14.50
CA ALA A 195 -18.51 8.07 -13.95
C ALA A 195 -18.87 9.40 -14.70
N VAL A 196 -17.87 10.12 -15.23
CA VAL A 196 -18.12 11.31 -16.06
C VAL A 196 -18.52 10.91 -17.47
N CYS A 197 -17.84 9.95 -18.07
CA CYS A 197 -18.13 9.46 -19.41
C CYS A 197 -19.56 8.90 -19.54
N GLU A 198 -20.05 8.16 -18.53
CA GLU A 198 -21.43 7.66 -18.50
C GLU A 198 -22.52 8.73 -18.60
N LYS A 199 -22.21 9.97 -18.19
CA LYS A 199 -23.12 11.11 -18.28
C LYS A 199 -23.09 11.79 -19.64
N LEU A 200 -22.17 11.39 -20.52
CA LEU A 200 -22.08 11.96 -21.87
C LEU A 200 -23.17 11.36 -22.76
N PRO A 201 -23.79 12.16 -23.64
CA PRO A 201 -24.82 11.68 -24.54
C PRO A 201 -24.32 10.56 -25.47
N ASN A 202 -25.13 9.51 -25.62
CA ASN A 202 -24.88 8.39 -26.53
C ASN A 202 -23.56 7.59 -26.25
N HIS A 203 -23.05 7.65 -25.02
CA HIS A 203 -21.89 6.86 -24.67
C HIS A 203 -22.30 5.54 -23.97
N PRO A 204 -22.02 4.38 -24.58
CA PRO A 204 -22.50 3.09 -24.06
C PRO A 204 -21.64 2.50 -22.94
N GLY A 205 -20.59 3.20 -22.49
CA GLY A 205 -19.68 2.80 -21.41
C GLY A 205 -18.26 2.47 -21.88
N ASN A 206 -17.28 2.96 -21.14
CA ASN A 206 -15.84 2.84 -21.48
C ASN A 206 -15.35 1.40 -21.50
N GLN A 207 -15.84 0.55 -20.59
CA GLN A 207 -15.38 -0.83 -20.46
C GLN A 207 -15.62 -1.64 -21.74
N THR A 208 -16.72 -1.39 -22.44
CA THR A 208 -17.09 -2.17 -23.63
C THR A 208 -16.66 -1.50 -24.93
N HIS A 209 -16.72 -0.17 -24.98
CA HIS A 209 -16.57 0.56 -26.24
C HIS A 209 -15.36 1.51 -26.29
N GLY A 210 -14.56 1.55 -25.21
CA GLY A 210 -13.42 2.45 -25.09
C GLY A 210 -13.86 3.90 -24.80
N LEU A 211 -12.92 4.83 -24.91
CA LEU A 211 -13.13 6.23 -24.57
C LEU A 211 -13.96 6.96 -25.66
N PRO A 212 -14.91 7.83 -25.27
CA PRO A 212 -15.62 8.67 -26.21
C PRO A 212 -14.71 9.75 -26.81
N PRO A 213 -15.07 10.36 -27.96
CA PRO A 213 -14.31 11.45 -28.56
C PRO A 213 -14.07 12.63 -27.60
N GLU A 214 -15.01 12.89 -26.69
CA GLU A 214 -14.93 13.94 -25.68
C GLU A 214 -13.87 13.69 -24.61
N ALA A 215 -13.33 12.49 -24.48
CA ALA A 215 -12.31 12.14 -23.48
C ALA A 215 -11.07 13.05 -23.56
N GLY A 216 -10.72 13.53 -24.75
CA GLY A 216 -9.63 14.50 -24.93
C GLY A 216 -9.87 15.86 -24.25
N ARG A 217 -11.11 16.14 -23.82
CA ARG A 217 -11.50 17.37 -23.10
C ARG A 217 -11.53 17.19 -21.58
N LEU A 218 -11.41 15.96 -21.05
CA LEU A 218 -11.42 15.67 -19.61
C LEU A 218 -10.19 16.28 -18.93
N ARG A 219 -10.39 16.92 -17.78
CA ARG A 219 -9.31 17.55 -16.99
C ARG A 219 -9.41 17.18 -15.51
N VAL A 220 -8.25 17.01 -14.91
CA VAL A 220 -8.05 16.80 -13.47
C VAL A 220 -7.38 18.06 -12.90
N PHE A 221 -7.90 18.60 -11.81
CA PHE A 221 -7.34 19.78 -11.14
C PHE A 221 -6.67 19.34 -9.85
N ALA A 222 -5.42 19.70 -9.67
CA ALA A 222 -4.65 19.39 -8.46
C ALA A 222 -3.66 20.50 -8.17
N SER A 223 -3.20 20.64 -6.92
CA SER A 223 -2.18 21.65 -6.62
C SER A 223 -0.89 21.38 -7.39
N GLY A 224 -0.16 22.43 -7.73
CA GLY A 224 1.12 22.33 -8.46
C GLY A 224 2.20 21.52 -7.72
N ILE A 225 1.97 21.19 -6.43
CA ILE A 225 2.84 20.38 -5.58
C ILE A 225 2.22 19.03 -5.19
N SER A 226 1.16 18.61 -5.89
CA SER A 226 0.58 17.28 -5.73
C SER A 226 1.53 16.18 -6.23
N HIS A 227 1.28 14.95 -5.79
CA HIS A 227 2.12 13.83 -6.18
C HIS A 227 1.97 13.49 -7.67
N PHE A 228 3.10 13.24 -8.35
CA PHE A 228 3.17 12.97 -9.79
C PHE A 228 2.42 11.71 -10.26
N SER A 229 1.91 10.89 -9.34
CA SER A 229 1.03 9.75 -9.68
C SER A 229 -0.21 10.16 -10.47
N LEU A 230 -0.67 11.41 -10.32
CA LEU A 230 -1.83 11.92 -11.05
C LEU A 230 -1.54 12.04 -12.54
N GLN A 231 -0.37 12.60 -12.92
CA GLN A 231 0.06 12.67 -14.32
C GLN A 231 0.26 11.26 -14.89
N LYS A 232 0.89 10.36 -14.13
CA LYS A 232 1.02 8.95 -14.55
C LYS A 232 -0.33 8.29 -14.76
N ALA A 233 -1.27 8.46 -13.83
CA ALA A 233 -2.61 7.92 -13.95
C ALA A 233 -3.34 8.46 -15.18
N CYS A 234 -3.30 9.77 -15.42
CA CYS A 234 -3.91 10.38 -16.62
C CYS A 234 -3.31 9.82 -17.92
N ALA A 235 -1.98 9.62 -17.96
CA ALA A 235 -1.33 9.03 -19.13
C ALA A 235 -1.79 7.57 -19.36
N LEU A 236 -1.80 6.74 -18.30
CA LEU A 236 -2.25 5.34 -18.37
C LEU A 236 -3.74 5.23 -18.75
N LEU A 237 -4.55 6.18 -18.33
CA LEU A 237 -5.98 6.25 -18.64
C LEU A 237 -6.29 6.82 -20.05
N GLY A 238 -5.26 7.11 -20.85
CA GLY A 238 -5.41 7.62 -22.21
C GLY A 238 -5.75 9.11 -22.30
N LEU A 239 -5.64 9.85 -21.20
CA LEU A 239 -5.92 11.29 -21.14
C LEU A 239 -4.68 12.15 -21.38
N GLY A 240 -3.48 11.59 -21.18
CA GLY A 240 -2.19 12.27 -21.26
C GLY A 240 -1.84 13.08 -20.01
N HIS A 241 -0.55 13.39 -19.83
CA HIS A 241 -0.06 14.15 -18.66
C HIS A 241 -0.70 15.54 -18.56
N ASN A 242 -0.93 16.19 -19.70
CA ASN A 242 -1.51 17.55 -19.78
C ASN A 242 -2.99 17.62 -19.38
N ALA A 243 -3.64 16.49 -19.13
CA ALA A 243 -4.97 16.47 -18.55
C ALA A 243 -4.99 16.96 -17.10
N VAL A 244 -3.84 16.92 -16.40
CA VAL A 244 -3.71 17.49 -15.06
C VAL A 244 -3.42 18.98 -15.15
N ILE A 245 -4.36 19.81 -14.70
CA ILE A 245 -4.24 21.27 -14.62
C ILE A 245 -3.69 21.62 -13.22
N PRO A 246 -2.48 22.21 -13.15
CA PRO A 246 -1.92 22.63 -11.88
C PRO A 246 -2.65 23.88 -11.36
N VAL A 247 -3.10 23.81 -10.10
CA VAL A 247 -3.69 24.94 -9.37
C VAL A 247 -2.61 25.56 -8.48
N ALA A 248 -2.59 26.88 -8.40
CA ALA A 248 -1.67 27.62 -7.52
C ALA A 248 -1.87 27.23 -6.05
N VAL A 249 -0.82 27.41 -5.25
CA VAL A 249 -0.86 27.20 -3.80
C VAL A 249 -0.73 28.51 -3.04
N ASP A 250 -1.32 28.54 -1.84
CA ASP A 250 -1.19 29.66 -0.91
C ASP A 250 0.21 29.72 -0.25
N GLU A 251 0.44 30.71 0.60
CA GLU A 251 1.69 30.88 1.36
C GLU A 251 2.02 29.71 2.29
N ARG A 252 0.99 28.92 2.66
CA ARG A 252 1.11 27.71 3.48
C ARG A 252 1.29 26.44 2.66
N ARG A 253 1.53 26.57 1.36
CA ARG A 253 1.69 25.44 0.43
C ARG A 253 0.45 24.53 0.37
N ARG A 254 -0.75 25.10 0.44
CA ARG A 254 -2.03 24.41 0.25
C ARG A 254 -2.66 24.89 -1.05
N MET A 255 -3.45 24.06 -1.72
CA MET A 255 -4.23 24.49 -2.89
C MET A 255 -4.97 25.78 -2.59
N ASP A 256 -4.78 26.79 -3.40
CA ASP A 256 -5.52 28.03 -3.31
C ASP A 256 -6.94 27.83 -3.84
N HIS A 257 -7.94 28.04 -3.00
CA HIS A 257 -9.34 27.82 -3.33
C HIS A 257 -9.89 28.80 -4.38
N GLU A 258 -9.46 30.06 -4.36
CA GLU A 258 -9.88 31.05 -5.38
C GLU A 258 -9.24 30.70 -6.74
N ALA A 259 -7.95 30.37 -6.74
CA ALA A 259 -7.29 29.91 -7.96
C ALA A 259 -7.92 28.62 -8.53
N LEU A 260 -8.42 27.71 -7.68
CA LEU A 260 -9.18 26.54 -8.13
C LEU A 260 -10.47 26.95 -8.83
N ARG A 261 -11.24 27.87 -8.25
CA ARG A 261 -12.49 28.37 -8.85
C ARG A 261 -12.25 28.97 -10.23
N ASP A 262 -11.26 29.85 -10.31
CA ASP A 262 -10.89 30.50 -11.58
C ASP A 262 -10.45 29.47 -12.62
N ALA A 263 -9.64 28.48 -12.23
CA ALA A 263 -9.20 27.41 -13.14
C ALA A 263 -10.38 26.56 -13.66
N LEU A 264 -11.35 26.25 -12.80
CA LEU A 264 -12.56 25.50 -13.18
C LEU A 264 -13.47 26.31 -14.12
N ASP A 265 -13.63 27.60 -13.87
CA ASP A 265 -14.44 28.49 -14.71
C ASP A 265 -13.79 28.70 -16.08
N ASN A 266 -12.49 28.95 -16.13
CA ASN A 266 -11.71 29.05 -17.36
C ASN A 266 -11.78 27.77 -18.20
N ALA A 267 -11.59 26.63 -17.60
CA ALA A 267 -11.69 25.34 -18.29
C ALA A 267 -13.06 25.13 -18.94
N ARG A 268 -14.13 25.46 -18.23
CA ARG A 268 -15.49 25.39 -18.79
C ARG A 268 -15.69 26.36 -19.94
N ALA A 269 -15.18 27.59 -19.83
CA ALA A 269 -15.26 28.61 -20.89
C ALA A 269 -14.50 28.16 -22.17
N GLU A 270 -13.41 27.39 -22.00
CA GLU A 270 -12.66 26.79 -23.10
C GLU A 270 -13.31 25.49 -23.64
N GLY A 271 -14.44 25.09 -23.10
CA GLY A 271 -15.14 23.86 -23.48
C GLY A 271 -14.50 22.59 -22.96
N LEU A 272 -13.59 22.66 -21.99
CA LEU A 272 -13.02 21.50 -21.30
C LEU A 272 -14.03 20.94 -20.28
N ILE A 273 -13.85 19.71 -19.89
CA ILE A 273 -14.73 19.00 -18.95
C ILE A 273 -13.98 18.73 -17.66
N PRO A 274 -14.22 19.49 -16.57
CA PRO A 274 -13.68 19.19 -15.26
C PRO A 274 -14.15 17.80 -14.78
N MET A 275 -13.26 16.83 -14.82
CA MET A 275 -13.52 15.44 -14.46
C MET A 275 -13.39 15.24 -12.96
N ALA A 276 -12.28 15.67 -12.39
CA ALA A 276 -11.98 15.51 -10.97
C ALA A 276 -11.18 16.69 -10.44
N VAL A 277 -11.36 16.96 -9.14
CA VAL A 277 -10.43 17.75 -8.32
C VAL A 277 -9.77 16.79 -7.33
N VAL A 278 -8.46 16.83 -7.28
CA VAL A 278 -7.65 16.05 -6.32
C VAL A 278 -7.05 16.99 -5.29
N ALA A 279 -7.55 16.93 -4.07
CA ALA A 279 -6.95 17.61 -2.94
C ALA A 279 -5.98 16.67 -2.21
N THR A 280 -4.87 17.19 -1.72
CA THR A 280 -3.87 16.40 -0.99
C THR A 280 -3.99 16.62 0.52
N ALA A 281 -4.13 15.54 1.27
CA ALA A 281 -4.04 15.56 2.71
C ALA A 281 -2.64 15.10 3.14
N GLY A 282 -1.70 16.03 3.18
CA GLY A 282 -0.29 15.80 3.48
C GLY A 282 0.56 15.65 2.22
N THR A 283 0.99 16.77 1.64
CA THR A 283 1.87 16.78 0.46
C THR A 283 3.24 16.18 0.78
N THR A 284 3.86 15.55 -0.22
CA THR A 284 5.15 14.86 -0.07
C THR A 284 6.25 15.77 0.46
N ASP A 285 6.36 16.99 -0.09
CA ASP A 285 7.47 17.89 0.25
C ASP A 285 7.22 18.72 1.52
N PHE A 286 5.95 19.04 1.83
CA PHE A 286 5.63 20.01 2.89
C PHE A 286 4.72 19.45 3.98
N GLY A 287 4.09 18.29 3.79
CA GLY A 287 3.08 17.76 4.70
C GLY A 287 1.82 18.64 4.80
N SER A 288 1.65 19.62 3.91
CA SER A 288 0.51 20.54 3.91
C SER A 288 -0.78 19.81 3.56
N ILE A 289 -1.89 20.23 4.19
CA ILE A 289 -3.22 19.69 3.93
C ILE A 289 -4.05 20.76 3.25
N ASP A 290 -4.54 20.46 2.06
CA ASP A 290 -5.40 21.35 1.28
C ASP A 290 -6.70 21.69 2.02
N PRO A 291 -7.39 22.79 1.71
CA PRO A 291 -8.64 23.17 2.38
C PRO A 291 -9.81 22.26 1.95
N LEU A 292 -9.76 20.98 2.38
CA LEU A 292 -10.63 19.88 1.93
C LEU A 292 -12.12 20.24 1.93
N GLN A 293 -12.57 20.93 3.00
CA GLN A 293 -13.99 21.30 3.13
C GLN A 293 -14.43 22.34 2.10
N ALA A 294 -13.56 23.30 1.78
CA ALA A 294 -13.86 24.32 0.77
C ALA A 294 -13.88 23.71 -0.63
N ILE A 295 -12.87 22.88 -0.93
CA ILE A 295 -12.76 22.16 -2.22
C ILE A 295 -13.94 21.20 -2.39
N GLY A 296 -14.30 20.43 -1.35
CA GLY A 296 -15.43 19.50 -1.41
C GLY A 296 -16.76 20.19 -1.71
N ARG A 297 -17.02 21.35 -1.08
CA ARG A 297 -18.22 22.15 -1.40
C ARG A 297 -18.24 22.63 -2.85
N GLU A 298 -17.10 23.08 -3.38
CA GLU A 298 -16.96 23.53 -4.75
C GLU A 298 -17.22 22.39 -5.75
N CYS A 299 -16.65 21.22 -5.48
CA CYS A 299 -16.85 20.02 -6.30
C CYS A 299 -18.32 19.59 -6.32
N HIS A 300 -18.96 19.51 -5.16
CA HIS A 300 -20.38 19.13 -5.05
C HIS A 300 -21.30 20.12 -5.78
N ALA A 301 -21.05 21.42 -5.62
CA ALA A 301 -21.85 22.46 -6.29
C ALA A 301 -21.77 22.37 -7.83
N ARG A 302 -20.67 21.83 -8.35
CA ARG A 302 -20.40 21.73 -9.80
C ARG A 302 -20.58 20.32 -10.37
N GLY A 303 -20.86 19.32 -9.53
CA GLY A 303 -20.98 17.92 -9.95
C GLY A 303 -19.67 17.31 -10.44
N ILE A 304 -18.53 17.73 -9.86
CA ILE A 304 -17.17 17.26 -10.19
C ILE A 304 -16.76 16.21 -9.16
N TRP A 305 -16.09 15.14 -9.59
CA TRP A 305 -15.55 14.11 -8.70
C TRP A 305 -14.52 14.71 -7.76
N PHE A 306 -14.71 14.52 -6.47
CA PHE A 306 -13.79 14.96 -5.43
C PHE A 306 -12.96 13.78 -4.93
N HIS A 307 -11.67 13.77 -5.21
CA HIS A 307 -10.72 12.80 -4.70
C HIS A 307 -9.81 13.43 -3.64
N VAL A 308 -9.56 12.72 -2.55
CA VAL A 308 -8.57 13.11 -1.55
C VAL A 308 -7.39 12.14 -1.58
N ASP A 309 -6.23 12.63 -2.02
CA ASP A 309 -4.97 11.92 -1.84
C ASP A 309 -4.51 12.08 -0.38
N GLY A 310 -4.93 11.14 0.45
CA GLY A 310 -4.56 11.01 1.86
C GLY A 310 -3.45 9.97 2.08
N ALA A 311 -2.66 9.64 1.06
CA ALA A 311 -1.60 8.64 1.15
C ALA A 311 -0.68 8.86 2.37
N TYR A 312 -0.34 10.12 2.68
CA TYR A 312 0.45 10.44 3.86
C TYR A 312 -0.41 10.83 5.06
N GLY A 313 -1.24 11.84 4.93
CA GLY A 313 -2.02 12.40 6.04
C GLY A 313 -3.20 11.53 6.48
N GLY A 314 -3.58 10.52 5.70
CA GLY A 314 -4.66 9.59 6.06
C GLY A 314 -4.50 8.92 7.42
N GLY A 315 -3.26 8.74 7.91
CA GLY A 315 -3.00 8.23 9.26
C GLY A 315 -3.58 9.07 10.39
N LEU A 316 -3.89 10.33 10.12
CA LEU A 316 -4.51 11.22 11.11
C LEU A 316 -5.93 10.75 11.55
N ILE A 317 -6.57 9.82 10.82
CA ILE A 317 -7.85 9.23 11.26
C ILE A 317 -7.74 8.50 12.60
N THR A 318 -6.54 8.09 13.02
CA THR A 318 -6.29 7.47 14.33
C THR A 318 -5.99 8.50 15.42
N SER A 319 -5.71 9.76 15.06
CA SER A 319 -5.28 10.79 16.01
C SER A 319 -6.47 11.49 16.65
N ARG A 320 -6.63 11.32 17.96
CA ARG A 320 -7.61 12.08 18.75
C ARG A 320 -7.33 13.60 18.74
N ARG A 321 -6.06 13.99 18.64
CA ARG A 321 -5.63 15.38 18.68
C ARG A 321 -5.71 16.07 17.33
N HIS A 322 -5.34 15.39 16.25
CA HIS A 322 -5.13 15.99 14.93
C HIS A 322 -6.09 15.49 13.85
N GLY A 323 -6.98 14.53 14.14
CA GLY A 323 -7.97 13.99 13.19
C GLY A 323 -8.85 15.08 12.56
N HIS A 324 -9.08 16.19 13.27
CA HIS A 324 -9.87 17.33 12.79
C HIS A 324 -9.24 18.02 11.57
N TRP A 325 -7.96 17.84 11.29
CA TRP A 325 -7.30 18.37 10.08
C TRP A 325 -7.80 17.72 8.79
N LEU A 326 -8.39 16.53 8.91
CA LEU A 326 -9.00 15.83 7.77
C LEU A 326 -10.47 16.23 7.52
N LYS A 327 -10.98 17.23 8.25
CA LYS A 327 -12.36 17.69 8.05
C LYS A 327 -12.58 18.14 6.60
N GLY A 328 -13.61 17.59 5.97
CA GLY A 328 -13.90 17.74 4.54
C GLY A 328 -13.67 16.45 3.76
N THR A 329 -12.89 15.49 4.30
CA THR A 329 -12.71 14.17 3.66
C THR A 329 -14.04 13.41 3.57
N GLU A 330 -14.95 13.62 4.52
CA GLU A 330 -16.31 13.07 4.49
C GLU A 330 -17.12 13.50 3.26
N MET A 331 -16.66 14.50 2.52
CA MET A 331 -17.26 14.96 1.27
C MET A 331 -16.64 14.28 0.02
N ALA A 332 -15.52 13.57 0.15
CA ALA A 332 -14.84 12.99 -1.00
C ALA A 332 -15.62 11.84 -1.62
N ASP A 333 -15.60 11.73 -2.97
CA ASP A 333 -16.12 10.57 -3.68
C ASP A 333 -15.17 9.38 -3.58
N SER A 334 -13.87 9.65 -3.46
CA SER A 334 -12.84 8.63 -3.21
C SER A 334 -11.68 9.17 -2.39
N VAL A 335 -11.01 8.28 -1.66
CA VAL A 335 -9.84 8.61 -0.83
C VAL A 335 -8.76 7.55 -1.02
N THR A 336 -7.52 8.00 -1.20
CA THR A 336 -6.32 7.17 -1.11
C THR A 336 -5.75 7.23 0.31
N ILE A 337 -5.34 6.08 0.86
CA ILE A 337 -4.68 6.01 2.16
C ILE A 337 -3.56 4.96 2.14
N ASP A 338 -2.35 5.33 2.60
CA ASP A 338 -1.21 4.41 2.67
C ASP A 338 -0.94 4.00 4.11
N TYR A 339 -1.30 2.77 4.46
CA TYR A 339 -1.02 2.23 5.79
C TYR A 339 0.47 1.96 5.99
N HIS A 340 1.23 1.73 4.92
CA HIS A 340 2.69 1.57 4.99
C HIS A 340 3.47 2.89 5.16
N LYS A 341 2.77 4.02 5.31
CA LYS A 341 3.36 5.30 5.70
C LYS A 341 3.07 5.56 7.18
N THR A 342 2.09 6.36 7.50
CA THR A 342 1.83 6.84 8.87
C THR A 342 1.08 5.85 9.79
N PHE A 343 0.76 4.64 9.32
CA PHE A 343 0.30 3.53 10.17
C PHE A 343 1.41 2.51 10.48
N PHE A 344 2.65 2.78 10.07
CA PHE A 344 3.83 1.98 10.40
C PHE A 344 3.76 0.52 9.90
N GLN A 345 3.03 0.26 8.82
CA GLN A 345 2.95 -1.08 8.25
C GLN A 345 4.09 -1.35 7.28
N PRO A 346 4.57 -2.60 7.16
CA PRO A 346 5.48 -2.98 6.07
C PRO A 346 4.88 -2.68 4.69
N VAL A 347 5.72 -2.24 3.75
CA VAL A 347 5.36 -2.06 2.33
C VAL A 347 5.10 -3.45 1.72
N SER A 348 4.03 -3.64 0.96
CA SER A 348 3.01 -2.72 0.50
C SER A 348 1.75 -2.83 1.37
N CYS A 349 1.08 -1.72 1.66
CA CYS A 349 -0.18 -1.74 2.39
C CYS A 349 -0.88 -0.39 2.20
N SER A 350 -1.84 -0.32 1.29
CA SER A 350 -2.62 0.88 0.94
C SER A 350 -4.07 0.51 0.69
N ALA A 351 -4.94 1.51 0.54
CA ALA A 351 -6.30 1.32 0.09
C ALA A 351 -6.79 2.49 -0.77
N CYS A 352 -7.69 2.16 -1.70
CA CYS A 352 -8.59 3.09 -2.37
C CYS A 352 -10.00 2.85 -1.82
N VAL A 353 -10.59 3.86 -1.19
CA VAL A 353 -11.96 3.78 -0.70
C VAL A 353 -12.85 4.77 -1.43
N VAL A 354 -14.11 4.41 -1.60
CA VAL A 354 -15.13 5.21 -2.31
C VAL A 354 -16.35 5.42 -1.41
N ARG A 355 -16.99 6.57 -1.56
CA ARG A 355 -18.24 6.91 -0.85
C ARG A 355 -19.42 6.04 -1.31
N ASP A 356 -19.47 5.74 -2.60
CA ASP A 356 -20.54 4.98 -3.23
C ASP A 356 -19.97 3.73 -3.89
N ARG A 357 -20.23 2.58 -3.26
CA ARG A 357 -19.78 1.26 -3.73
C ARG A 357 -20.21 0.92 -5.15
N THR A 358 -21.30 1.52 -5.64
CA THR A 358 -21.77 1.26 -7.01
C THR A 358 -20.78 1.73 -8.06
N GLN A 359 -19.89 2.68 -7.73
CA GLN A 359 -18.84 3.14 -8.62
C GLN A 359 -17.78 2.07 -8.90
N LEU A 360 -17.61 1.10 -8.01
CA LEU A 360 -16.66 0.00 -8.19
C LEU A 360 -16.99 -0.89 -9.38
N ARG A 361 -18.24 -0.83 -9.92
CA ARG A 361 -18.62 -1.52 -11.16
C ARG A 361 -17.72 -1.19 -12.35
N HIS A 362 -17.10 0.00 -12.35
CA HIS A 362 -16.19 0.43 -13.43
C HIS A 362 -14.88 -0.37 -13.50
N VAL A 363 -14.58 -1.20 -12.50
CA VAL A 363 -13.44 -2.13 -12.51
C VAL A 363 -13.88 -3.59 -12.49
N THR A 364 -15.20 -3.85 -12.46
CA THR A 364 -15.74 -5.20 -12.40
C THR A 364 -15.71 -5.86 -13.77
N TYR A 365 -15.25 -7.11 -13.82
CA TYR A 365 -15.41 -8.02 -14.95
C TYR A 365 -15.73 -9.42 -14.42
N HIS A 366 -16.74 -10.06 -14.97
CA HIS A 366 -17.11 -11.42 -14.59
C HIS A 366 -16.55 -12.44 -15.57
N ALA A 367 -15.86 -13.45 -15.04
CA ALA A 367 -15.37 -14.58 -15.78
C ALA A 367 -15.92 -15.88 -15.18
N ASP A 368 -16.51 -16.74 -16.02
CA ASP A 368 -17.19 -17.97 -15.57
C ASP A 368 -16.30 -18.90 -14.73
N TYR A 369 -14.99 -18.90 -15.00
CA TYR A 369 -14.03 -19.76 -14.29
C TYR A 369 -13.55 -19.20 -12.95
N LEU A 370 -13.78 -17.92 -12.64
CA LEU A 370 -13.21 -17.26 -11.48
C LEU A 370 -14.27 -16.64 -10.56
N ASN A 371 -15.09 -15.73 -11.10
CA ASN A 371 -16.08 -14.94 -10.35
C ASN A 371 -17.39 -14.83 -11.15
N PRO A 372 -18.10 -15.94 -11.36
CA PRO A 372 -19.33 -15.95 -12.16
C PRO A 372 -20.35 -14.92 -11.65
N GLU A 373 -21.04 -14.24 -12.55
CA GLU A 373 -22.00 -13.19 -12.19
C GLU A 373 -23.10 -13.72 -11.25
N LEU A 374 -23.47 -14.99 -11.38
CA LEU A 374 -24.45 -15.64 -10.50
C LEU A 374 -24.01 -15.60 -9.03
N GLN A 375 -22.74 -15.93 -8.74
CA GLN A 375 -22.22 -15.90 -7.37
C GLN A 375 -22.23 -14.48 -6.79
N ALA A 376 -21.90 -13.47 -7.60
CA ALA A 376 -21.99 -12.08 -7.19
C ALA A 376 -23.44 -11.68 -6.86
N ARG A 377 -24.42 -12.13 -7.65
CA ARG A 377 -25.86 -11.90 -7.40
C ARG A 377 -26.37 -12.63 -6.14
N GLU A 378 -25.77 -13.77 -5.80
CA GLU A 378 -26.05 -14.53 -4.58
C GLU A 378 -25.35 -13.94 -3.34
N GLY A 379 -24.51 -12.91 -3.52
CA GLY A 379 -23.87 -12.19 -2.44
C GLY A 379 -22.52 -12.74 -2.02
N THR A 380 -21.85 -13.57 -2.85
CA THR A 380 -20.48 -14.02 -2.60
C THR A 380 -19.52 -12.82 -2.69
N PRO A 381 -18.72 -12.54 -1.64
CA PRO A 381 -17.91 -11.33 -1.57
C PRO A 381 -16.54 -11.50 -2.25
N ASP A 382 -16.51 -11.66 -3.57
CA ASP A 382 -15.28 -11.75 -4.34
C ASP A 382 -14.61 -10.39 -4.48
N GLN A 383 -13.39 -10.27 -3.97
CA GLN A 383 -12.64 -9.00 -3.98
C GLN A 383 -12.22 -8.58 -5.39
N VAL A 384 -12.04 -9.52 -6.30
CA VAL A 384 -11.73 -9.26 -7.71
C VAL A 384 -12.77 -8.37 -8.38
N ASN A 385 -14.04 -8.43 -7.93
CA ASN A 385 -15.14 -7.61 -8.46
C ASN A 385 -14.93 -6.09 -8.24
N LYS A 386 -14.03 -5.69 -7.36
CA LYS A 386 -13.77 -4.29 -7.03
C LYS A 386 -12.28 -3.93 -7.05
N SER A 387 -11.46 -4.73 -7.73
CA SER A 387 -10.00 -4.59 -7.80
C SER A 387 -9.52 -4.40 -9.24
N LEU A 388 -8.45 -3.60 -9.42
CA LEU A 388 -7.69 -3.55 -10.68
C LEU A 388 -6.87 -4.81 -10.92
N GLN A 389 -6.57 -5.57 -9.86
CA GLN A 389 -5.79 -6.80 -9.90
C GLN A 389 -6.69 -7.98 -9.62
N THR A 390 -6.44 -9.10 -10.28
CA THR A 390 -7.06 -10.39 -9.95
C THR A 390 -6.39 -10.94 -8.69
N THR A 391 -5.20 -11.49 -8.82
CA THR A 391 -4.42 -12.00 -7.69
C THR A 391 -3.88 -10.86 -6.85
N ARG A 392 -4.17 -10.86 -5.55
CA ARG A 392 -3.65 -9.89 -4.60
C ARG A 392 -3.10 -10.58 -3.35
N ARG A 393 -1.98 -10.06 -2.87
CA ARG A 393 -1.42 -10.44 -1.57
C ARG A 393 -2.33 -9.98 -0.43
N PHE A 394 -2.43 -10.77 0.63
CA PHE A 394 -3.27 -10.45 1.80
C PHE A 394 -2.64 -9.37 2.71
N ASP A 395 -2.26 -8.22 2.14
CA ASP A 395 -1.59 -7.12 2.87
C ASP A 395 -2.43 -6.52 4.01
N ALA A 396 -3.74 -6.68 3.96
CA ALA A 396 -4.66 -6.27 5.03
C ALA A 396 -4.38 -6.96 6.38
N LEU A 397 -3.80 -8.17 6.39
CA LEU A 397 -3.48 -8.90 7.63
C LEU A 397 -2.50 -8.13 8.52
N LYS A 398 -1.57 -7.38 7.94
CA LYS A 398 -0.61 -6.55 8.67
C LYS A 398 -1.32 -5.51 9.53
N LEU A 399 -2.20 -4.75 8.91
CA LEU A 399 -2.99 -3.74 9.62
C LEU A 399 -3.94 -4.38 10.63
N TRP A 400 -4.55 -5.51 10.28
CA TRP A 400 -5.43 -6.27 11.18
C TRP A 400 -4.71 -6.65 12.48
N MET A 401 -3.56 -7.31 12.37
CA MET A 401 -2.78 -7.71 13.54
C MET A 401 -2.36 -6.50 14.37
N THR A 402 -1.96 -5.42 13.72
CA THR A 402 -1.55 -4.18 14.40
C THR A 402 -2.69 -3.60 15.20
N LEU A 403 -3.87 -3.40 14.61
CA LEU A 403 -5.02 -2.83 15.29
C LEU A 403 -5.56 -3.77 16.39
N ARG A 404 -5.46 -5.10 16.21
CA ARG A 404 -5.90 -6.06 17.23
C ARG A 404 -4.97 -6.19 18.42
N LEU A 405 -3.68 -5.89 18.26
CA LEU A 405 -2.67 -6.02 19.31
C LEU A 405 -2.29 -4.68 19.96
N MET A 406 -2.45 -3.57 19.23
CA MET A 406 -2.00 -2.26 19.71
C MET A 406 -3.14 -1.25 19.90
N GLY A 407 -4.28 -1.46 19.32
CA GLY A 407 -5.45 -0.56 19.35
C GLY A 407 -5.45 0.52 18.29
#